data_1e7ab7c66b89c0239a7db3de35cc15db
#
_entry.id   1e7ab7c66b89c0239a7db3de35cc15db
#
_cell.length_a   1.000
_cell.length_b   1.000
_cell.length_c   1.000
_cell.angle_alpha   90.00
_cell.angle_beta   90.00
_cell.angle_gamma   90.00
#
_symmetry.space_group_name_H-M   'P 1'
#
loop_
_entity.id
_entity.type
_entity.pdbx_description
1 polymer ?
#
loop_
_entity_poly.entity_id
_entity_poly.type
_entity_poly.pdbx_seq_one_letter_code
_entity_poly.pdbx_strand_id
1 'polypeptide(L)'
;MSKRKRGKRRPAAQRPAAQRPAAQRPAAPRDDPTNGGASGGSWYAGWRRAVIVALAAAGMVTLVCLVAFRHLWYGFHDVSDTVIYFDYATRMARGFRPYRDFSVEYPPLAVPLFRLPGHTDDLRGYMSAFSAVMEVATAAAAAVTAAAAALLWRDRWRPYLAGAAFAVAVAFTGALIANRYDAVVALDVALFLLFLAKRWYSAAAVVIGLGFALKLTPVILLPLVFLLDPRLPWIALRAAYFAVAAFLPFVPYLAHGTKGLEYVFTYHLERPLQIESVLTTPFWIGRLTDGLVLQVGSDYGSQFLIVTNPHASWWALHGLLTPDRMKNASGWLTVAALAAVYVLAWRRRETLRTSPNLVPVAVLGLILAFMAFGKVLSPQFLIWMIPAVALVVIERRVLGALCLAALFLTQLMFPFHYWDLVEFTPDQRVAGWWEFRWAFSILDRLGFESLYAAQVLVVRNLLVLAAFGCALWALWRLPAALRRDPDEPAGLL
;
A
#
# COMPACT_ATOMS: atom_id res chain seq x y z
N MET A 1 88.89 1.65 12.56
CA MET A 1 89.33 2.52 11.44
C MET A 1 88.01 2.96 10.74
N SER A 2 87.69 4.16 10.63
CA SER A 2 88.19 5.45 10.24
C SER A 2 87.28 6.54 10.75
N LYS A 3 87.90 7.59 11.27
CA LYS A 3 87.32 8.88 11.72
C LYS A 3 86.86 9.72 10.51
N ARG A 4 85.73 10.42 10.58
CA ARG A 4 85.47 11.66 9.85
C ARG A 4 84.63 12.65 10.62
N LYS A 5 85.17 13.58 11.12
CA LYS A 5 85.19 15.06 11.20
C LYS A 5 83.81 15.74 11.20
N ARG A 6 83.52 16.37 12.34
CA ARG A 6 82.54 17.46 12.56
C ARG A 6 82.86 18.68 11.70
N GLY A 7 81.89 19.15 10.92
CA GLY A 7 81.87 20.45 10.27
C GLY A 7 80.96 21.42 11.03
N LYS A 8 81.58 22.48 11.61
CA LYS A 8 80.87 23.60 12.21
C LYS A 8 80.15 24.39 11.12
N ARG A 9 78.86 24.64 11.26
CA ARG A 9 78.14 25.66 10.50
C ARG A 9 77.88 26.88 11.36
N ARG A 10 78.22 28.07 10.81
CA ARG A 10 78.04 29.40 11.36
C ARG A 10 76.53 29.77 11.46
N PRO A 11 76.15 30.70 12.37
CA PRO A 11 74.80 31.19 12.48
C PRO A 11 74.47 32.16 11.35
N ALA A 12 73.28 31.98 10.70
CA ALA A 12 72.78 32.89 9.69
C ALA A 12 72.04 34.07 10.35
N ALA A 13 72.31 35.24 9.82
CA ALA A 13 71.80 36.53 10.26
C ALA A 13 70.24 36.60 10.20
N GLN A 14 69.69 37.20 11.25
CA GLN A 14 68.27 37.56 11.33
C GLN A 14 67.93 38.66 10.36
N ARG A 15 66.99 38.45 9.42
CA ARG A 15 66.38 39.53 8.64
C ARG A 15 65.19 40.11 9.43
N PRO A 16 64.95 41.42 9.40
CA PRO A 16 63.81 42.03 10.10
C PRO A 16 62.52 41.67 9.47
N ALA A 17 61.51 41.41 10.31
CA ALA A 17 60.12 41.07 9.92
C ALA A 17 59.45 42.27 9.22
N ALA A 18 59.06 42.07 7.98
CA ALA A 18 58.19 43.00 7.25
C ALA A 18 56.81 43.01 7.88
N GLN A 19 56.37 44.17 8.35
CA GLN A 19 54.96 44.37 8.82
C GLN A 19 54.02 44.15 7.66
N ARG A 20 53.15 43.15 7.81
CA ARG A 20 51.97 42.94 6.94
C ARG A 20 50.88 43.99 7.26
N PRO A 21 50.30 44.66 6.25
CA PRO A 21 49.14 45.54 6.48
C PRO A 21 48.00 44.77 7.04
N ALA A 22 47.34 45.36 8.03
CA ALA A 22 46.10 44.81 8.65
C ALA A 22 45.04 44.60 7.58
N ALA A 23 44.64 43.33 7.36
CA ALA A 23 43.52 42.99 6.52
C ALA A 23 42.26 43.62 7.14
N GLN A 24 41.64 44.54 6.42
CA GLN A 24 40.33 45.08 6.73
C GLN A 24 39.33 43.92 6.78
N ARG A 25 38.75 43.68 7.95
CA ARG A 25 37.60 42.79 8.10
C ARG A 25 36.46 43.29 7.18
N PRO A 26 35.87 42.43 6.34
CA PRO A 26 34.66 42.82 5.62
C PRO A 26 33.60 43.21 6.66
N ALA A 27 32.98 44.37 6.44
CA ALA A 27 31.83 44.81 7.25
C ALA A 27 30.75 43.75 7.21
N ALA A 28 30.21 43.40 8.38
CA ALA A 28 29.06 42.53 8.48
C ALA A 28 27.93 43.08 7.59
N PRO A 29 27.20 42.23 6.85
CA PRO A 29 26.04 42.67 6.10
C PRO A 29 25.07 43.37 7.08
N ARG A 30 24.74 44.61 6.82
CA ARG A 30 23.65 45.31 7.49
C ARG A 30 22.36 44.55 7.15
N ASP A 31 21.69 44.02 8.15
CA ASP A 31 20.34 43.48 8.01
C ASP A 31 19.44 44.63 7.52
N ASP A 32 19.04 44.54 6.27
CA ASP A 32 18.06 45.44 5.66
C ASP A 32 16.67 45.03 6.18
N PRO A 33 15.99 45.87 6.99
CA PRO A 33 14.69 45.54 7.58
C PRO A 33 13.56 45.40 6.55
N THR A 34 13.82 45.61 5.25
CA THR A 34 12.83 45.51 4.18
C THR A 34 12.63 44.08 3.63
N ASN A 35 13.44 43.08 4.03
CA ASN A 35 13.37 41.70 3.51
C ASN A 35 12.53 40.73 4.38
N GLY A 36 11.77 41.23 5.36
CA GLY A 36 10.88 40.43 6.20
C GLY A 36 9.60 39.91 5.51
N GLY A 37 9.35 40.31 4.26
CA GLY A 37 8.11 39.95 3.54
C GLY A 37 8.16 38.70 2.66
N ALA A 38 9.34 38.13 2.38
CA ALA A 38 9.47 37.08 1.36
C ALA A 38 9.19 35.65 1.86
N SER A 39 9.21 35.39 3.17
CA SER A 39 8.98 34.04 3.72
C SER A 39 7.51 33.65 3.80
N GLY A 40 6.62 34.60 4.04
CA GLY A 40 5.17 34.37 4.10
C GLY A 40 4.56 34.01 2.73
N GLY A 41 4.98 34.71 1.67
CA GLY A 41 4.43 34.50 0.32
C GLY A 41 4.75 33.13 -0.26
N SER A 42 5.92 32.58 0.02
CA SER A 42 6.35 31.27 -0.46
C SER A 42 5.56 30.11 0.20
N TRP A 43 5.25 30.22 1.49
CA TRP A 43 4.46 29.21 2.21
C TRP A 43 3.00 29.16 1.73
N TYR A 44 2.36 30.33 1.57
CA TYR A 44 1.00 30.41 1.04
C TYR A 44 0.89 29.88 -0.39
N ALA A 45 1.87 30.13 -1.26
CA ALA A 45 1.89 29.64 -2.63
C ALA A 45 1.98 28.10 -2.68
N GLY A 46 2.82 27.50 -1.85
CA GLY A 46 2.94 26.05 -1.73
C GLY A 46 1.66 25.37 -1.25
N TRP A 47 1.01 25.94 -0.23
CA TRP A 47 -0.25 25.42 0.31
C TRP A 47 -1.41 25.53 -0.69
N ARG A 48 -1.57 26.69 -1.34
CA ARG A 48 -2.60 26.89 -2.39
C ARG A 48 -2.46 25.87 -3.52
N ARG A 49 -1.23 25.61 -3.95
CA ARG A 49 -0.96 24.58 -4.96
C ARG A 49 -1.40 23.19 -4.49
N ALA A 50 -1.03 22.78 -3.28
CA ALA A 50 -1.41 21.48 -2.74
C ALA A 50 -2.93 21.31 -2.68
N VAL A 51 -3.67 22.35 -2.28
CA VAL A 51 -5.14 22.34 -2.25
C VAL A 51 -5.73 22.21 -3.67
N ILE A 52 -5.24 22.97 -4.63
CA ILE A 52 -5.75 22.94 -6.02
C ILE A 52 -5.56 21.53 -6.61
N VAL A 53 -4.38 20.93 -6.49
CA VAL A 53 -4.15 19.58 -7.03
C VAL A 53 -4.92 18.51 -6.28
N ALA A 54 -5.14 18.67 -4.97
CA ALA A 54 -5.96 17.78 -4.16
C ALA A 54 -7.43 17.81 -4.62
N LEU A 55 -7.99 18.99 -4.83
CA LEU A 55 -9.36 19.16 -5.35
C LEU A 55 -9.50 18.60 -6.76
N ALA A 56 -8.51 18.83 -7.63
CA ALA A 56 -8.50 18.27 -8.97
C ALA A 56 -8.47 16.73 -8.96
N ALA A 57 -7.64 16.13 -8.11
CA ALA A 57 -7.56 14.68 -7.96
C ALA A 57 -8.86 14.09 -7.42
N ALA A 58 -9.44 14.71 -6.38
CA ALA A 58 -10.75 14.31 -5.86
C ALA A 58 -11.84 14.40 -6.95
N GLY A 59 -11.87 15.49 -7.70
CA GLY A 59 -12.81 15.67 -8.81
C GLY A 59 -12.67 14.62 -9.92
N MET A 60 -11.42 14.28 -10.30
CA MET A 60 -11.18 13.20 -11.27
C MET A 60 -11.71 11.85 -10.77
N VAL A 61 -11.43 11.49 -9.51
CA VAL A 61 -11.92 10.24 -8.92
C VAL A 61 -13.44 10.24 -8.80
N THR A 62 -14.04 11.35 -8.35
CA THR A 62 -15.49 11.48 -8.29
C THR A 62 -16.13 11.29 -9.67
N LEU A 63 -15.54 11.89 -10.71
CA LEU A 63 -16.01 11.70 -12.09
C LEU A 63 -15.91 10.23 -12.53
N VAL A 64 -14.80 9.55 -12.24
CA VAL A 64 -14.64 8.11 -12.49
C VAL A 64 -15.72 7.30 -11.77
N CYS A 65 -15.97 7.59 -10.50
CA CYS A 65 -17.01 6.90 -9.74
C CYS A 65 -18.42 7.15 -10.35
N LEU A 66 -18.73 8.39 -10.71
CA LEU A 66 -20.03 8.74 -11.28
C LEU A 66 -20.24 8.13 -12.68
N VAL A 67 -19.22 8.09 -13.50
CA VAL A 67 -19.32 7.57 -14.90
C VAL A 67 -19.14 6.05 -14.92
N ALA A 68 -18.02 5.56 -14.38
CA ALA A 68 -17.71 4.14 -14.44
C ALA A 68 -18.65 3.30 -13.57
N PHE A 69 -18.89 3.72 -12.32
CA PHE A 69 -19.63 2.91 -11.35
C PHE A 69 -21.14 2.91 -11.57
N ARG A 70 -21.70 3.94 -12.15
CA ARG A 70 -23.15 4.01 -12.40
C ARG A 70 -23.56 3.57 -13.80
N HIS A 71 -22.66 3.62 -14.77
CA HIS A 71 -23.03 3.45 -16.17
C HIS A 71 -22.27 2.34 -16.91
N LEU A 72 -21.02 2.01 -16.52
CA LEU A 72 -20.18 1.12 -17.31
C LEU A 72 -19.81 -0.21 -16.65
N TRP A 73 -19.59 -0.22 -15.32
CA TRP A 73 -18.94 -1.34 -14.68
C TRP A 73 -19.77 -2.01 -13.56
N TYR A 74 -20.94 -1.43 -13.14
CA TYR A 74 -21.34 -1.63 -11.77
C TYR A 74 -22.81 -1.92 -11.50
N GLY A 75 -23.41 -2.80 -12.25
CA GLY A 75 -24.64 -3.45 -11.83
C GLY A 75 -24.45 -4.56 -10.77
N PHE A 76 -23.21 -4.77 -10.25
CA PHE A 76 -22.89 -5.97 -9.49
C PHE A 76 -22.79 -5.77 -8.00
N HIS A 77 -23.81 -6.24 -7.31
CA HIS A 77 -23.85 -6.34 -5.86
C HIS A 77 -23.68 -7.79 -5.35
N ASP A 78 -23.67 -8.78 -6.25
CA ASP A 78 -23.81 -10.19 -5.89
C ASP A 78 -22.58 -10.80 -5.22
N VAL A 79 -21.36 -10.20 -5.45
CA VAL A 79 -20.12 -10.63 -4.79
C VAL A 79 -19.60 -9.49 -3.92
N SER A 80 -20.31 -9.20 -2.83
CA SER A 80 -20.05 -8.06 -1.98
C SER A 80 -20.06 -8.41 -0.51
N ASP A 81 -19.09 -7.87 0.28
CA ASP A 81 -19.11 -7.96 1.74
C ASP A 81 -20.16 -7.01 2.38
N THR A 82 -20.81 -6.15 1.59
CA THR A 82 -21.82 -5.22 2.12
C THR A 82 -23.01 -5.91 2.75
N VAL A 83 -23.33 -7.15 2.35
CA VAL A 83 -24.33 -7.99 3.01
C VAL A 83 -23.93 -8.28 4.46
N ILE A 84 -22.67 -8.59 4.70
CA ILE A 84 -22.12 -8.85 6.04
C ILE A 84 -22.14 -7.55 6.87
N TYR A 85 -21.73 -6.43 6.26
CA TYR A 85 -21.73 -5.12 6.92
C TYR A 85 -23.16 -4.68 7.29
N PHE A 86 -24.12 -4.95 6.43
CA PHE A 86 -25.55 -4.69 6.70
C PHE A 86 -26.07 -5.52 7.87
N ASP A 87 -25.73 -6.82 7.93
CA ASP A 87 -26.09 -7.69 9.08
C ASP A 87 -25.52 -7.13 10.38
N TYR A 88 -24.23 -6.73 10.38
CA TYR A 88 -23.62 -6.12 11.56
C TYR A 88 -24.28 -4.79 11.96
N ALA A 89 -24.56 -3.93 10.98
CA ALA A 89 -25.25 -2.66 11.24
C ALA A 89 -26.65 -2.89 11.82
N THR A 90 -27.39 -3.84 11.26
CA THR A 90 -28.73 -4.19 11.72
C THR A 90 -28.72 -4.78 13.14
N ARG A 91 -27.80 -5.68 13.45
CA ARG A 91 -27.63 -6.22 14.82
C ARG A 91 -27.31 -5.10 15.81
N MET A 92 -26.39 -4.22 15.46
CA MET A 92 -26.04 -3.07 16.32
C MET A 92 -27.22 -2.10 16.49
N ALA A 93 -28.04 -1.87 15.46
CA ALA A 93 -29.24 -1.05 15.56
C ALA A 93 -30.31 -1.66 16.49
N ARG A 94 -30.36 -2.99 16.57
CA ARG A 94 -31.22 -3.73 17.50
C ARG A 94 -30.66 -3.83 18.93
N GLY A 95 -29.51 -3.19 19.21
CA GLY A 95 -28.88 -3.16 20.52
C GLY A 95 -27.89 -4.29 20.82
N PHE A 96 -27.65 -5.21 19.88
CA PHE A 96 -26.61 -6.23 20.05
C PHE A 96 -25.22 -5.61 19.99
N ARG A 97 -24.33 -6.12 20.84
CA ARG A 97 -22.95 -5.59 20.99
C ARG A 97 -21.97 -6.46 20.20
N PRO A 98 -21.19 -5.86 19.29
CA PRO A 98 -20.10 -6.56 18.59
C PRO A 98 -19.11 -7.19 19.58
N TYR A 99 -18.52 -8.32 19.20
CA TYR A 99 -17.56 -9.12 19.98
C TYR A 99 -18.11 -9.74 21.27
N ARG A 100 -19.34 -9.44 21.64
CA ARG A 100 -20.02 -10.01 22.78
C ARG A 100 -21.21 -10.88 22.36
N ASP A 101 -22.16 -10.28 21.66
CA ASP A 101 -23.44 -10.92 21.32
C ASP A 101 -23.38 -11.58 19.93
N PHE A 102 -22.41 -11.19 19.11
CA PHE A 102 -22.08 -11.79 17.83
C PHE A 102 -20.60 -11.62 17.47
N SER A 103 -20.07 -12.58 16.70
CA SER A 103 -18.67 -12.56 16.25
C SER A 103 -18.47 -11.54 15.13
N VAL A 104 -17.34 -10.85 15.17
CA VAL A 104 -16.89 -9.92 14.14
C VAL A 104 -15.43 -10.21 13.83
N GLU A 105 -15.13 -10.49 12.57
CA GLU A 105 -13.77 -10.76 12.10
C GLU A 105 -12.91 -9.52 11.87
N TYR A 106 -13.52 -8.34 11.88
CA TYR A 106 -12.85 -7.07 11.66
C TYR A 106 -12.38 -6.45 12.97
N PRO A 107 -11.24 -5.70 12.98
CA PRO A 107 -10.81 -4.97 14.16
C PRO A 107 -11.80 -3.86 14.58
N PRO A 108 -11.74 -3.41 15.83
CA PRO A 108 -12.75 -2.51 16.43
C PRO A 108 -13.02 -1.20 15.71
N LEU A 109 -12.04 -0.60 15.05
CA LEU A 109 -12.25 0.67 14.34
C LEU A 109 -13.02 0.50 13.02
N ALA A 110 -13.08 -0.72 12.46
CA ALA A 110 -13.90 -1.01 11.29
C ALA A 110 -15.40 -1.02 11.63
N VAL A 111 -15.76 -1.43 12.84
CA VAL A 111 -17.17 -1.62 13.25
C VAL A 111 -18.02 -0.34 13.13
N PRO A 112 -17.57 0.84 13.58
CA PRO A 112 -18.31 2.08 13.39
C PRO A 112 -18.56 2.43 11.91
N LEU A 113 -17.66 2.04 10.99
CA LEU A 113 -17.82 2.32 9.56
C LEU A 113 -19.06 1.64 8.99
N PHE A 114 -19.41 0.45 9.49
CA PHE A 114 -20.60 -0.27 9.04
C PHE A 114 -21.91 0.42 9.44
N ARG A 115 -21.88 1.34 10.41
CA ARG A 115 -23.04 2.14 10.81
C ARG A 115 -23.14 3.48 10.09
N LEU A 116 -22.07 3.93 9.38
CA LEU A 116 -22.07 5.23 8.70
C LEU A 116 -23.17 5.38 7.65
N PRO A 117 -23.59 4.32 6.91
CA PRO A 117 -24.72 4.42 5.99
C PRO A 117 -26.06 4.81 6.64
N GLY A 118 -26.13 4.74 7.97
CA GLY A 118 -27.36 4.96 8.72
C GLY A 118 -28.23 3.71 8.80
N HIS A 119 -29.38 3.86 9.48
CA HIS A 119 -30.36 2.77 9.56
C HIS A 119 -31.23 2.82 8.30
N THR A 120 -31.11 1.78 7.48
CA THR A 120 -31.98 1.51 6.34
C THR A 120 -32.59 0.13 6.57
N ASP A 121 -33.90 0.01 6.39
CA ASP A 121 -34.61 -1.29 6.52
C ASP A 121 -34.35 -2.19 5.30
N ASP A 122 -33.72 -1.66 4.26
CA ASP A 122 -33.48 -2.29 2.98
C ASP A 122 -31.98 -2.42 2.68
N LEU A 123 -31.57 -3.63 2.31
CA LEU A 123 -30.19 -3.95 1.91
C LEU A 123 -29.72 -3.08 0.75
N ARG A 124 -30.56 -2.83 -0.26
CA ARG A 124 -30.19 -2.03 -1.44
C ARG A 124 -29.91 -0.57 -1.06
N GLY A 125 -30.75 0.01 -0.20
CA GLY A 125 -30.54 1.35 0.34
C GLY A 125 -29.22 1.43 1.13
N TYR A 126 -28.95 0.43 1.99
CA TYR A 126 -27.69 0.33 2.71
C TYR A 126 -26.49 0.24 1.77
N MET A 127 -26.52 -0.65 0.75
CA MET A 127 -25.44 -0.81 -0.22
C MET A 127 -25.15 0.49 -0.97
N SER A 128 -26.19 1.23 -1.38
CA SER A 128 -26.05 2.51 -2.06
C SER A 128 -25.39 3.57 -1.16
N ALA A 129 -25.83 3.67 0.09
CA ALA A 129 -25.28 4.61 1.06
C ALA A 129 -23.83 4.24 1.45
N PHE A 130 -23.53 2.95 1.63
CA PHE A 130 -22.18 2.46 1.89
C PHE A 130 -21.22 2.78 0.74
N SER A 131 -21.67 2.53 -0.51
CA SER A 131 -20.90 2.87 -1.72
C SER A 131 -20.56 4.36 -1.76
N ALA A 132 -21.52 5.23 -1.46
CA ALA A 132 -21.27 6.68 -1.42
C ALA A 132 -20.20 7.06 -0.38
N VAL A 133 -20.22 6.44 0.82
CA VAL A 133 -19.20 6.65 1.85
C VAL A 133 -17.82 6.20 1.35
N MET A 134 -17.73 5.06 0.67
CA MET A 134 -16.47 4.55 0.13
C MET A 134 -15.94 5.39 -1.04
N GLU A 135 -16.82 5.91 -1.89
CA GLU A 135 -16.46 6.85 -2.96
C GLU A 135 -15.87 8.14 -2.39
N VAL A 136 -16.47 8.68 -1.32
CA VAL A 136 -15.94 9.87 -0.60
C VAL A 136 -14.57 9.55 0.01
N ALA A 137 -14.40 8.40 0.66
CA ALA A 137 -13.12 7.97 1.21
C ALA A 137 -12.03 7.85 0.11
N THR A 138 -12.41 7.33 -1.06
CA THR A 138 -11.52 7.17 -2.22
C THR A 138 -11.12 8.53 -2.80
N ALA A 139 -12.07 9.46 -2.94
CA ALA A 139 -11.79 10.83 -3.38
C ALA A 139 -10.87 11.56 -2.39
N ALA A 140 -11.09 11.37 -1.09
CA ALA A 140 -10.21 11.90 -0.04
C ALA A 140 -8.79 11.28 -0.13
N ALA A 141 -8.67 9.97 -0.35
CA ALA A 141 -7.37 9.30 -0.56
C ALA A 141 -6.62 9.86 -1.78
N ALA A 142 -7.33 10.12 -2.88
CA ALA A 142 -6.76 10.75 -4.08
C ALA A 142 -6.28 12.18 -3.79
N ALA A 143 -7.09 12.97 -3.09
CA ALA A 143 -6.73 14.33 -2.69
C ALA A 143 -5.46 14.35 -1.82
N VAL A 144 -5.41 13.49 -0.81
CA VAL A 144 -4.25 13.35 0.09
C VAL A 144 -3.00 12.89 -0.68
N THR A 145 -3.15 11.93 -1.60
CA THR A 145 -2.05 11.44 -2.44
C THR A 145 -1.49 12.54 -3.35
N ALA A 146 -2.37 13.33 -3.99
CA ALA A 146 -1.97 14.45 -4.84
C ALA A 146 -1.31 15.58 -4.02
N ALA A 147 -1.81 15.84 -2.79
CA ALA A 147 -1.16 16.76 -1.85
C ALA A 147 0.24 16.27 -1.44
N ALA A 148 0.41 14.97 -1.17
CA ALA A 148 1.72 14.37 -0.91
C ALA A 148 2.65 14.55 -2.13
N ALA A 149 2.15 14.30 -3.35
CA ALA A 149 2.90 14.55 -4.58
C ALA A 149 3.36 16.00 -4.72
N ALA A 150 2.50 16.97 -4.37
CA ALA A 150 2.84 18.40 -4.41
C ALA A 150 3.97 18.79 -3.44
N LEU A 151 4.16 18.02 -2.35
CA LEU A 151 5.27 18.18 -1.41
C LEU A 151 6.54 17.48 -1.88
N LEU A 152 6.39 16.32 -2.54
CA LEU A 152 7.52 15.50 -3.00
C LEU A 152 8.21 16.09 -4.24
N TRP A 153 7.45 16.77 -5.10
CA TRP A 153 7.96 17.32 -6.37
C TRP A 153 7.64 18.81 -6.52
N ARG A 154 8.64 19.58 -6.89
CA ARG A 154 8.48 21.01 -7.23
C ARG A 154 7.89 21.21 -8.63
N ASP A 155 7.98 20.22 -9.48
CA ASP A 155 7.43 20.23 -10.84
C ASP A 155 5.92 20.48 -10.85
N ARG A 156 5.46 21.31 -11.80
CA ARG A 156 4.05 21.73 -11.88
C ARG A 156 3.10 20.56 -12.18
N TRP A 157 3.52 19.61 -13.03
CA TRP A 157 2.64 18.59 -13.60
C TRP A 157 2.60 17.28 -12.83
N ARG A 158 3.69 16.92 -12.15
CA ARG A 158 3.76 15.63 -11.42
C ARG A 158 2.64 15.40 -10.40
N PRO A 159 2.17 16.40 -9.64
CA PRO A 159 1.04 16.19 -8.73
C PRO A 159 -0.28 15.90 -9.46
N TYR A 160 -0.51 16.51 -10.61
CA TYR A 160 -1.68 16.19 -11.44
C TYR A 160 -1.58 14.81 -12.07
N LEU A 161 -0.38 14.39 -12.50
CA LEU A 161 -0.13 13.04 -12.99
C LEU A 161 -0.36 12.00 -11.89
N ALA A 162 0.01 12.29 -10.63
CA ALA A 162 -0.31 11.41 -9.50
C ALA A 162 -1.83 11.28 -9.31
N GLY A 163 -2.57 12.39 -9.34
CA GLY A 163 -4.03 12.38 -9.28
C GLY A 163 -4.66 11.59 -10.42
N ALA A 164 -4.19 11.79 -11.66
CA ALA A 164 -4.67 11.06 -12.83
C ALA A 164 -4.35 9.55 -12.74
N ALA A 165 -3.13 9.18 -12.30
CA ALA A 165 -2.75 7.79 -12.08
C ALA A 165 -3.59 7.13 -10.99
N PHE A 166 -3.94 7.87 -9.93
CA PHE A 166 -4.86 7.40 -8.91
C PHE A 166 -6.25 7.13 -9.51
N ALA A 167 -6.78 8.06 -10.30
CA ALA A 167 -8.08 7.91 -10.95
C ALA A 167 -8.11 6.71 -11.93
N VAL A 168 -7.04 6.49 -12.70
CA VAL A 168 -6.88 5.30 -13.55
C VAL A 168 -6.85 4.03 -12.72
N ALA A 169 -6.12 4.02 -11.60
CA ALA A 169 -6.08 2.87 -10.69
C ALA A 169 -7.47 2.56 -10.11
N VAL A 170 -8.25 3.58 -9.76
CA VAL A 170 -9.65 3.43 -9.29
C VAL A 170 -10.52 2.83 -10.40
N ALA A 171 -10.42 3.33 -11.64
CA ALA A 171 -11.15 2.78 -12.79
C ALA A 171 -10.79 1.30 -13.03
N PHE A 172 -9.52 0.93 -12.89
CA PHE A 172 -9.06 -0.45 -13.05
C PHE A 172 -9.43 -1.35 -11.86
N THR A 173 -9.66 -0.81 -10.68
CA THR A 173 -10.08 -1.59 -9.50
C THR A 173 -11.56 -1.89 -9.50
N GLY A 174 -12.35 -0.98 -9.98
CA GLY A 174 -13.75 -1.20 -10.20
C GLY A 174 -14.61 -1.27 -8.93
N ALA A 175 -15.65 -2.14 -8.96
CA ALA A 175 -16.68 -2.29 -7.93
C ALA A 175 -16.13 -2.51 -6.52
N LEU A 176 -14.94 -3.08 -6.40
CA LEU A 176 -14.27 -3.28 -5.13
C LEU A 176 -14.13 -1.97 -4.32
N ILE A 177 -13.95 -0.85 -4.99
CA ILE A 177 -13.86 0.47 -4.34
C ILE A 177 -15.16 0.81 -3.59
N ALA A 178 -16.31 0.50 -4.20
CA ALA A 178 -17.61 0.90 -3.68
C ALA A 178 -18.18 -0.09 -2.66
N ASN A 179 -17.77 -1.38 -2.73
CA ASN A 179 -18.38 -2.44 -1.96
C ASN A 179 -17.46 -3.07 -0.88
N ARG A 180 -16.31 -2.46 -0.63
CA ARG A 180 -15.34 -2.85 0.40
C ARG A 180 -14.87 -1.64 1.19
N TYR A 181 -14.76 -1.78 2.52
CA TYR A 181 -14.25 -0.68 3.35
C TYR A 181 -12.75 -0.42 3.17
N ASP A 182 -12.10 -1.17 2.32
CA ASP A 182 -10.67 -1.05 1.96
C ASP A 182 -10.31 0.31 1.35
N ALA A 183 -11.28 1.07 0.84
CA ALA A 183 -11.09 2.48 0.46
C ALA A 183 -10.62 3.34 1.65
N VAL A 184 -11.10 3.07 2.87
CA VAL A 184 -10.63 3.76 4.09
C VAL A 184 -9.21 3.35 4.45
N VAL A 185 -8.83 2.09 4.19
CA VAL A 185 -7.43 1.64 4.35
C VAL A 185 -6.50 2.33 3.34
N ALA A 186 -6.95 2.53 2.10
CA ALA A 186 -6.20 3.31 1.12
C ALA A 186 -6.03 4.78 1.56
N LEU A 187 -7.05 5.38 2.19
CA LEU A 187 -6.93 6.71 2.79
C LEU A 187 -5.90 6.73 3.93
N ASP A 188 -5.86 5.71 4.78
CA ASP A 188 -4.84 5.54 5.82
C ASP A 188 -3.43 5.51 5.22
N VAL A 189 -3.20 4.70 4.18
CA VAL A 189 -1.91 4.65 3.45
C VAL A 189 -1.57 5.99 2.79
N ALA A 190 -2.56 6.70 2.22
CA ALA A 190 -2.34 8.02 1.62
C ALA A 190 -1.92 9.05 2.68
N LEU A 191 -2.58 9.07 3.85
CA LEU A 191 -2.22 9.93 4.99
C LEU A 191 -0.82 9.59 5.51
N PHE A 192 -0.48 8.31 5.62
CA PHE A 192 0.86 7.86 5.97
C PHE A 192 1.91 8.44 5.03
N LEU A 193 1.72 8.30 3.72
CA LEU A 193 2.62 8.86 2.70
C LEU A 193 2.72 10.39 2.78
N LEU A 194 1.62 11.09 3.02
CA LEU A 194 1.59 12.54 3.22
C LEU A 194 2.43 12.94 4.44
N PHE A 195 2.26 12.25 5.58
CA PHE A 195 2.99 12.58 6.79
C PHE A 195 4.49 12.23 6.68
N LEU A 196 4.86 11.17 5.97
CA LEU A 196 6.24 10.90 5.64
C LEU A 196 6.85 11.99 4.74
N ALA A 197 6.10 12.47 3.72
CA ALA A 197 6.52 13.57 2.87
C ALA A 197 6.74 14.88 3.65
N LYS A 198 5.91 15.14 4.67
CA LYS A 198 6.05 16.26 5.61
C LYS A 198 7.08 16.02 6.72
N ARG A 199 7.65 14.82 6.82
CA ARG A 199 8.50 14.38 7.94
C ARG A 199 7.79 14.46 9.32
N TRP A 200 6.48 14.34 9.34
CA TRP A 200 5.66 14.29 10.54
C TRP A 200 5.56 12.84 11.07
N TYR A 201 6.69 12.30 11.47
CA TYR A 201 6.83 10.88 11.81
C TYR A 201 5.94 10.43 12.98
N SER A 202 5.64 11.31 13.94
CA SER A 202 4.71 11.01 15.02
C SER A 202 3.27 10.87 14.52
N ALA A 203 2.84 11.76 13.62
CA ALA A 203 1.53 11.65 12.97
C ALA A 203 1.45 10.40 12.09
N ALA A 204 2.53 10.05 11.38
CA ALA A 204 2.62 8.80 10.62
C ALA A 204 2.46 7.56 11.52
N ALA A 205 3.06 7.56 12.72
CA ALA A 205 2.90 6.47 13.69
C ALA A 205 1.46 6.35 14.20
N VAL A 206 0.79 7.48 14.49
CA VAL A 206 -0.63 7.51 14.88
C VAL A 206 -1.52 6.94 13.78
N VAL A 207 -1.33 7.38 12.53
CA VAL A 207 -2.11 6.89 11.38
C VAL A 207 -1.97 5.38 11.24
N ILE A 208 -0.75 4.83 11.26
CA ILE A 208 -0.57 3.38 11.18
C ILE A 208 -1.17 2.65 12.39
N GLY A 209 -1.21 3.27 13.57
CA GLY A 209 -1.93 2.73 14.73
C GLY A 209 -3.43 2.65 14.49
N LEU A 210 -4.04 3.71 13.95
CA LEU A 210 -5.45 3.71 13.52
C LEU A 210 -5.69 2.69 12.40
N GLY A 211 -4.76 2.62 11.43
CA GLY A 211 -4.77 1.62 10.36
C GLY A 211 -4.77 0.19 10.90
N PHE A 212 -3.98 -0.11 11.94
CA PHE A 212 -3.99 -1.41 12.62
C PHE A 212 -5.34 -1.71 13.27
N ALA A 213 -5.94 -0.73 13.94
CA ALA A 213 -7.26 -0.88 14.56
C ALA A 213 -8.39 -0.94 13.54
N LEU A 214 -8.18 -0.46 12.30
CA LEU A 214 -9.10 -0.55 11.17
C LEU A 214 -8.95 -1.90 10.44
N LYS A 215 -7.70 -2.30 10.19
CA LYS A 215 -7.31 -3.53 9.52
C LYS A 215 -5.88 -3.88 9.92
N LEU A 216 -5.63 -5.04 10.47
CA LEU A 216 -4.35 -5.40 11.10
C LEU A 216 -3.11 -5.13 10.22
N THR A 217 -3.27 -5.21 8.89
CA THR A 217 -2.16 -5.19 7.91
C THR A 217 -1.32 -3.91 7.88
N PRO A 218 -1.83 -2.67 8.02
CA PRO A 218 -1.01 -1.46 7.95
C PRO A 218 0.18 -1.43 8.89
N VAL A 219 0.17 -2.21 9.98
CA VAL A 219 1.31 -2.32 10.92
C VAL A 219 2.64 -2.68 10.24
N ILE A 220 2.59 -3.37 9.09
CA ILE A 220 3.80 -3.70 8.32
C ILE A 220 4.56 -2.45 7.85
N LEU A 221 3.96 -1.27 7.86
CA LEU A 221 4.59 -0.01 7.47
C LEU A 221 5.26 0.73 8.63
N LEU A 222 4.94 0.38 9.88
CA LEU A 222 5.44 1.08 11.07
C LEU A 222 6.96 1.16 11.16
N PRO A 223 7.76 0.11 10.89
CA PRO A 223 9.21 0.18 11.01
C PRO A 223 9.87 1.22 10.08
N LEU A 224 9.20 1.63 8.97
CA LEU A 224 9.70 2.73 8.14
C LEU A 224 9.80 4.06 8.90
N VAL A 225 8.87 4.32 9.84
CA VAL A 225 8.88 5.53 10.67
C VAL A 225 10.17 5.61 11.48
N PHE A 226 10.58 4.49 12.07
CA PHE A 226 11.80 4.39 12.88
C PHE A 226 13.08 4.43 12.03
N LEU A 227 13.02 3.82 10.84
CA LEU A 227 14.12 3.81 9.90
C LEU A 227 14.42 5.23 9.35
N LEU A 228 13.36 6.00 9.08
CA LEU A 228 13.49 7.35 8.53
C LEU A 228 13.91 8.38 9.59
N ASP A 229 13.61 8.15 10.87
CA ASP A 229 14.09 9.00 11.97
C ASP A 229 14.44 8.16 13.20
N PRO A 230 15.71 7.70 13.32
CA PRO A 230 16.15 6.72 14.32
C PRO A 230 16.54 7.34 15.66
N ARG A 231 16.19 8.59 15.94
CA ARG A 231 16.51 9.23 17.22
C ARG A 231 15.81 8.51 18.37
N LEU A 232 16.57 7.89 19.27
CA LEU A 232 16.06 6.98 20.33
C LEU A 232 14.89 7.55 21.15
N PRO A 233 14.90 8.79 21.67
CA PRO A 233 13.77 9.32 22.42
C PRO A 233 12.47 9.37 21.58
N TRP A 234 12.60 9.68 20.31
CA TRP A 234 11.48 9.76 19.39
C TRP A 234 10.95 8.39 18.97
N ILE A 235 11.81 7.36 18.91
CA ILE A 235 11.37 5.98 18.64
C ILE A 235 10.39 5.53 19.74
N ALA A 236 10.77 5.68 21.02
CA ALA A 236 9.91 5.30 22.12
C ALA A 236 8.58 6.06 22.14
N LEU A 237 8.63 7.39 21.93
CA LEU A 237 7.43 8.22 21.87
C LEU A 237 6.50 7.83 20.71
N ARG A 238 7.05 7.57 19.50
CA ARG A 238 6.25 7.14 18.35
C ARG A 238 5.69 5.74 18.52
N ALA A 239 6.43 4.83 19.15
CA ALA A 239 5.91 3.52 19.52
C ALA A 239 4.74 3.66 20.50
N ALA A 240 4.82 4.58 21.47
CA ALA A 240 3.70 4.89 22.38
C ALA A 240 2.50 5.49 21.63
N TYR A 241 2.71 6.45 20.73
CA TYR A 241 1.64 7.01 19.89
C TYR A 241 0.97 5.96 19.02
N PHE A 242 1.76 5.09 18.37
CA PHE A 242 1.23 3.94 17.66
C PHE A 242 0.40 3.05 18.58
N ALA A 243 0.95 2.65 19.74
CA ALA A 243 0.28 1.74 20.65
C ALA A 243 -1.05 2.32 21.17
N VAL A 244 -1.09 3.59 21.54
CA VAL A 244 -2.33 4.25 21.95
C VAL A 244 -3.34 4.25 20.81
N ALA A 245 -2.95 4.67 19.60
CA ALA A 245 -3.85 4.71 18.45
C ALA A 245 -4.32 3.32 18.02
N ALA A 246 -3.46 2.30 18.12
CA ALA A 246 -3.76 0.92 17.76
C ALA A 246 -4.70 0.23 18.77
N PHE A 247 -4.48 0.42 20.06
CA PHE A 247 -5.17 -0.38 21.08
C PHE A 247 -6.30 0.36 21.80
N LEU A 248 -6.33 1.70 21.79
CA LEU A 248 -7.44 2.47 22.40
C LEU A 248 -8.81 2.07 21.83
N PRO A 249 -8.99 1.82 20.51
CA PRO A 249 -10.26 1.35 19.97
C PRO A 249 -10.73 -0.02 20.49
N PHE A 250 -9.84 -0.85 21.03
CA PHE A 250 -10.19 -2.15 21.61
C PHE A 250 -10.75 -2.03 23.04
N VAL A 251 -10.38 -0.94 23.77
CA VAL A 251 -10.72 -0.77 25.19
C VAL A 251 -12.22 -0.89 25.49
N PRO A 252 -13.14 -0.28 24.72
CA PRO A 252 -14.59 -0.39 25.01
C PRO A 252 -15.11 -1.83 24.98
N TYR A 253 -14.46 -2.71 24.21
CA TYR A 253 -14.88 -4.09 24.03
C TYR A 253 -14.27 -5.04 25.04
N LEU A 254 -13.13 -4.69 25.68
CA LEU A 254 -12.50 -5.48 26.74
C LEU A 254 -13.39 -5.64 27.97
N ALA A 255 -14.26 -4.67 28.26
CA ALA A 255 -15.21 -4.72 29.37
C ALA A 255 -16.18 -5.91 29.28
N HIS A 256 -16.29 -6.58 28.14
CA HIS A 256 -17.20 -7.69 27.87
C HIS A 256 -16.50 -9.04 27.73
N GLY A 257 -15.20 -9.10 28.03
CA GLY A 257 -14.36 -10.29 27.89
C GLY A 257 -13.52 -10.30 26.61
N THR A 258 -12.50 -11.15 26.56
CA THR A 258 -11.50 -11.19 25.48
C THR A 258 -11.89 -12.10 24.33
N LYS A 259 -12.75 -13.11 24.55
CA LYS A 259 -13.05 -14.17 23.57
C LYS A 259 -13.52 -13.67 22.21
N GLY A 260 -14.38 -12.64 22.19
CA GLY A 260 -14.86 -12.06 20.93
C GLY A 260 -13.78 -11.31 20.18
N LEU A 261 -12.84 -10.67 20.89
CA LEU A 261 -11.69 -9.99 20.31
C LEU A 261 -10.61 -10.97 19.85
N GLU A 262 -10.45 -12.10 20.52
CA GLU A 262 -9.56 -13.19 20.11
C GLU A 262 -9.95 -13.72 18.73
N TYR A 263 -11.25 -13.74 18.42
CA TYR A 263 -11.77 -14.16 17.12
C TYR A 263 -11.20 -13.31 15.97
N VAL A 264 -10.98 -12.01 16.16
CA VAL A 264 -10.35 -11.14 15.14
C VAL A 264 -8.99 -11.69 14.70
N PHE A 265 -8.22 -12.24 15.63
CA PHE A 265 -6.88 -12.78 15.33
C PHE A 265 -6.95 -14.23 14.84
N THR A 266 -7.71 -15.09 15.52
CA THR A 266 -7.83 -16.51 15.16
C THR A 266 -8.45 -16.69 13.79
N TYR A 267 -9.46 -15.90 13.42
CA TYR A 267 -10.04 -15.88 12.09
C TYR A 267 -8.98 -15.71 11.00
N HIS A 268 -8.06 -14.76 11.16
CA HIS A 268 -7.01 -14.53 10.17
C HIS A 268 -5.89 -15.57 10.22
N LEU A 269 -5.58 -16.12 11.41
CA LEU A 269 -4.53 -17.13 11.56
C LEU A 269 -4.95 -18.50 11.02
N GLU A 270 -6.21 -18.87 11.16
CA GLU A 270 -6.72 -20.19 10.79
C GLU A 270 -7.14 -20.28 9.32
N ARG A 271 -7.37 -19.16 8.65
CA ARG A 271 -7.74 -19.13 7.22
C ARG A 271 -6.90 -20.09 6.39
N PRO A 272 -7.51 -20.91 5.54
CA PRO A 272 -6.80 -21.77 4.61
C PRO A 272 -6.12 -20.96 3.49
N LEU A 273 -5.41 -21.66 2.60
CA LEU A 273 -4.78 -21.05 1.42
C LEU A 273 -5.86 -20.64 0.42
N GLN A 274 -6.08 -19.31 0.28
CA GLN A 274 -7.10 -18.77 -0.60
C GLN A 274 -6.77 -19.04 -2.07
N ILE A 275 -7.79 -19.34 -2.88
CA ILE A 275 -7.66 -19.68 -4.30
C ILE A 275 -6.95 -18.60 -5.14
N GLU A 276 -7.04 -17.35 -4.73
CA GLU A 276 -6.47 -16.18 -5.42
C GLU A 276 -5.06 -15.83 -4.94
N SER A 277 -4.56 -16.48 -3.86
CA SER A 277 -3.20 -16.26 -3.37
C SER A 277 -2.18 -16.51 -4.47
N VAL A 278 -1.11 -15.72 -4.49
CA VAL A 278 0.02 -15.96 -5.40
C VAL A 278 0.61 -17.36 -5.20
N LEU A 279 0.56 -17.87 -3.98
CA LEU A 279 1.08 -19.20 -3.64
C LEU A 279 0.25 -20.35 -4.23
N THR A 280 -0.96 -20.09 -4.73
CA THR A 280 -1.75 -21.10 -5.46
C THR A 280 -1.40 -21.19 -6.95
N THR A 281 -0.60 -20.27 -7.46
CA THR A 281 -0.24 -20.21 -8.89
C THR A 281 0.28 -21.54 -9.45
N PRO A 282 1.16 -22.32 -8.76
CA PRO A 282 1.61 -23.62 -9.26
C PRO A 282 0.46 -24.60 -9.49
N PHE A 283 -0.56 -24.62 -8.63
CA PHE A 283 -1.71 -25.52 -8.77
C PHE A 283 -2.58 -25.12 -9.96
N TRP A 284 -2.78 -23.83 -10.18
CA TRP A 284 -3.52 -23.33 -11.34
C TRP A 284 -2.76 -23.62 -12.64
N ILE A 285 -1.45 -23.49 -12.66
CA ILE A 285 -0.62 -23.90 -13.81
C ILE A 285 -0.78 -25.41 -14.04
N GLY A 286 -0.69 -26.25 -13.00
CA GLY A 286 -0.92 -27.68 -13.12
C GLY A 286 -2.30 -28.05 -13.67
N ARG A 287 -3.34 -27.31 -13.31
CA ARG A 287 -4.68 -27.46 -13.90
C ARG A 287 -4.69 -27.14 -15.39
N LEU A 288 -3.99 -26.07 -15.79
CA LEU A 288 -3.95 -25.60 -17.17
C LEU A 288 -3.09 -26.48 -18.09
N THR A 289 -2.04 -27.11 -17.56
CA THR A 289 -1.05 -27.85 -18.37
C THR A 289 -1.09 -29.38 -18.21
N ASP A 290 -1.43 -29.86 -17.02
CA ASP A 290 -1.23 -31.28 -16.67
C ASP A 290 -2.52 -31.99 -16.17
N GLY A 291 -3.68 -31.35 -16.30
CA GLY A 291 -4.95 -31.95 -15.89
C GLY A 291 -5.11 -32.13 -14.39
N LEU A 292 -4.43 -31.30 -13.58
CA LEU A 292 -4.62 -31.30 -12.13
C LEU A 292 -6.08 -30.97 -11.79
N VAL A 293 -6.74 -31.81 -11.02
CA VAL A 293 -8.14 -31.60 -10.60
C VAL A 293 -8.15 -30.83 -9.29
N LEU A 294 -8.71 -29.61 -9.36
CA LEU A 294 -8.87 -28.69 -8.24
C LEU A 294 -10.33 -28.65 -7.85
N GLN A 295 -10.59 -28.70 -6.56
CA GLN A 295 -11.90 -28.41 -5.97
C GLN A 295 -11.77 -27.15 -5.10
N VAL A 296 -12.87 -26.47 -4.90
CA VAL A 296 -12.92 -25.25 -4.08
C VAL A 296 -13.81 -25.50 -2.87
N GLY A 297 -13.22 -25.34 -1.69
CA GLY A 297 -13.94 -25.30 -0.42
C GLY A 297 -14.22 -23.85 0.00
N SER A 298 -15.13 -23.65 0.96
CA SER A 298 -15.41 -22.35 1.55
C SER A 298 -15.30 -22.42 3.06
N ASP A 299 -14.45 -21.59 3.66
CA ASP A 299 -14.29 -21.47 5.10
C ASP A 299 -13.72 -20.09 5.46
N TYR A 300 -13.96 -19.62 6.68
CA TYR A 300 -13.50 -18.31 7.15
C TYR A 300 -13.76 -17.18 6.12
N GLY A 301 -14.95 -17.17 5.51
CA GLY A 301 -15.35 -16.13 4.55
C GLY A 301 -14.46 -16.06 3.30
N SER A 302 -13.80 -17.15 2.92
CA SER A 302 -13.01 -17.23 1.69
C SER A 302 -13.04 -18.61 1.07
N GLN A 303 -12.85 -18.65 -0.25
CA GLN A 303 -12.69 -19.88 -1.00
C GLN A 303 -11.24 -20.35 -0.89
N PHE A 304 -11.05 -21.62 -0.68
CA PHE A 304 -9.73 -22.25 -0.60
C PHE A 304 -9.61 -23.43 -1.56
N LEU A 305 -8.36 -23.77 -1.90
CA LEU A 305 -8.05 -24.74 -2.91
C LEU A 305 -7.84 -26.13 -2.28
N ILE A 306 -8.46 -27.15 -2.90
CA ILE A 306 -8.29 -28.57 -2.59
C ILE A 306 -7.75 -29.26 -3.84
N VAL A 307 -6.69 -30.05 -3.71
CA VAL A 307 -6.16 -30.90 -4.79
C VAL A 307 -6.67 -32.31 -4.58
N THR A 308 -7.43 -32.84 -5.56
CA THR A 308 -8.09 -34.15 -5.45
C THR A 308 -7.32 -35.29 -6.12
N ASN A 309 -6.46 -34.98 -7.11
CA ASN A 309 -5.63 -35.97 -7.80
C ASN A 309 -4.14 -35.60 -7.77
N PRO A 310 -3.48 -35.60 -6.60
CA PRO A 310 -2.10 -35.10 -6.44
C PRO A 310 -1.05 -35.89 -7.24
N HIS A 311 -1.41 -37.05 -7.79
CA HIS A 311 -0.51 -37.89 -8.59
C HIS A 311 -0.61 -37.64 -10.11
N ALA A 312 -1.53 -36.79 -10.56
CA ALA A 312 -1.79 -36.56 -11.98
C ALA A 312 -0.78 -35.65 -12.68
N SER A 313 0.05 -34.94 -11.94
CA SER A 313 1.00 -33.99 -12.52
C SER A 313 2.41 -34.12 -11.94
N TRP A 314 3.42 -33.79 -12.73
CA TRP A 314 4.81 -33.69 -12.29
C TRP A 314 5.03 -32.60 -11.22
N TRP A 315 4.12 -31.62 -11.14
CA TRP A 315 4.07 -30.59 -10.11
C TRP A 315 3.76 -31.14 -8.72
N ALA A 316 3.13 -32.27 -8.67
CA ALA A 316 2.99 -32.98 -7.41
C ALA A 316 4.32 -33.41 -6.82
N LEU A 317 5.46 -32.85 -7.33
CA LEU A 317 6.81 -33.06 -6.87
C LEU A 317 6.82 -33.89 -5.58
N HIS A 318 6.26 -35.11 -5.71
CA HIS A 318 6.15 -36.13 -4.67
C HIS A 318 5.66 -35.57 -3.31
N GLY A 319 4.61 -34.76 -3.33
CA GLY A 319 4.03 -34.16 -2.13
C GLY A 319 4.78 -32.94 -1.55
N LEU A 320 5.76 -32.38 -2.23
CA LEU A 320 6.44 -31.16 -1.77
C LEU A 320 5.53 -29.92 -1.85
N LEU A 321 4.73 -29.79 -2.90
CA LEU A 321 3.77 -28.72 -3.09
C LEU A 321 2.35 -29.20 -2.77
N THR A 322 1.88 -28.91 -1.57
CA THR A 322 0.48 -29.10 -1.18
C THR A 322 -0.10 -27.79 -0.67
N PRO A 323 -1.42 -27.55 -0.77
CA PRO A 323 -2.04 -26.33 -0.24
C PRO A 323 -1.68 -26.08 1.24
N ASP A 324 -1.66 -27.10 2.08
CA ASP A 324 -1.32 -26.99 3.50
C ASP A 324 0.15 -26.59 3.73
N ARG A 325 1.07 -27.19 2.97
CA ARG A 325 2.49 -26.79 3.05
C ARG A 325 2.71 -25.36 2.60
N MET A 326 2.05 -24.94 1.51
CA MET A 326 2.10 -23.54 1.05
C MET A 326 1.47 -22.61 2.06
N LYS A 327 0.34 -22.97 2.68
CA LYS A 327 -0.27 -22.23 3.80
C LYS A 327 0.75 -22.05 4.94
N ASN A 328 1.38 -23.12 5.38
CA ASN A 328 2.33 -23.09 6.49
C ASN A 328 3.60 -22.30 6.15
N ALA A 329 4.09 -22.40 4.91
CA ALA A 329 5.25 -21.64 4.44
C ALA A 329 4.96 -20.15 4.27
N SER A 330 3.70 -19.75 4.01
CA SER A 330 3.32 -18.38 3.67
C SER A 330 3.76 -17.36 4.71
N GLY A 331 3.65 -17.67 6.00
CA GLY A 331 4.08 -16.80 7.08
C GLY A 331 5.58 -16.49 7.02
N TRP A 332 6.39 -17.52 6.88
CA TRP A 332 7.85 -17.37 6.77
C TRP A 332 8.28 -16.67 5.50
N LEU A 333 7.64 -16.99 4.37
CA LEU A 333 7.89 -16.31 3.10
C LEU A 333 7.53 -14.82 3.18
N THR A 334 6.39 -14.48 3.79
CA THR A 334 5.98 -13.08 4.02
C THR A 334 6.99 -12.35 4.90
N VAL A 335 7.40 -12.94 6.02
CA VAL A 335 8.42 -12.34 6.90
C VAL A 335 9.74 -12.15 6.17
N ALA A 336 10.20 -13.14 5.41
CA ALA A 336 11.43 -13.04 4.62
C ALA A 336 11.34 -11.94 3.55
N ALA A 337 10.21 -11.82 2.86
CA ALA A 337 9.99 -10.80 1.84
C ALA A 337 9.94 -9.39 2.45
N LEU A 338 9.24 -9.20 3.57
CA LEU A 338 9.23 -7.94 4.32
C LEU A 338 10.64 -7.60 4.80
N ALA A 339 11.37 -8.57 5.36
CA ALA A 339 12.75 -8.37 5.80
C ALA A 339 13.67 -7.95 4.64
N ALA A 340 13.50 -8.54 3.45
CA ALA A 340 14.27 -8.16 2.26
C ALA A 340 14.05 -6.68 1.89
N VAL A 341 12.79 -6.21 1.90
CA VAL A 341 12.47 -4.79 1.67
C VAL A 341 13.10 -3.92 2.75
N TYR A 342 12.97 -4.29 4.04
CA TYR A 342 13.55 -3.52 5.14
C TYR A 342 15.07 -3.48 5.13
N VAL A 343 15.74 -4.59 4.78
CA VAL A 343 17.21 -4.62 4.64
C VAL A 343 17.66 -3.67 3.52
N LEU A 344 16.97 -3.67 2.38
CA LEU A 344 17.28 -2.74 1.29
C LEU A 344 16.99 -1.29 1.69
N ALA A 345 15.84 -1.01 2.30
CA ALA A 345 15.49 0.31 2.80
C ALA A 345 16.50 0.79 3.87
N TRP A 346 16.94 -0.10 4.77
CA TRP A 346 17.96 0.23 5.77
C TRP A 346 19.32 0.53 5.14
N ARG A 347 19.75 -0.27 4.16
CA ARG A 347 20.98 -0.01 3.40
C ARG A 347 20.93 1.33 2.66
N ARG A 348 19.75 1.78 2.26
CA ARG A 348 19.51 3.01 1.51
C ARG A 348 18.87 4.12 2.35
N ARG A 349 18.85 4.00 3.68
CA ARG A 349 18.12 4.89 4.59
C ARG A 349 18.52 6.37 4.44
N GLU A 350 19.78 6.67 4.21
CA GLU A 350 20.22 8.06 4.03
C GLU A 350 19.66 8.65 2.72
N THR A 351 19.67 7.88 1.65
CA THR A 351 19.04 8.27 0.38
C THR A 351 17.56 8.50 0.53
N LEU A 352 16.85 7.60 1.25
CA LEU A 352 15.42 7.75 1.52
C LEU A 352 15.10 8.97 2.40
N ARG A 353 16.00 9.34 3.33
CA ARG A 353 15.88 10.54 4.18
C ARG A 353 16.11 11.83 3.40
N THR A 354 17.07 11.83 2.51
CA THR A 354 17.41 13.02 1.69
C THR A 354 16.50 13.20 0.50
N SER A 355 15.93 12.10 -0.03
CA SER A 355 15.07 12.08 -1.21
C SER A 355 13.72 11.42 -0.88
N PRO A 356 12.79 12.15 -0.22
CA PRO A 356 11.51 11.58 0.24
C PRO A 356 10.61 11.05 -0.88
N ASN A 357 10.78 11.51 -2.13
CA ASN A 357 10.08 11.01 -3.32
C ASN A 357 10.38 9.53 -3.62
N LEU A 358 11.41 8.94 -3.02
CA LEU A 358 11.76 7.54 -3.15
C LEU A 358 11.09 6.64 -2.09
N VAL A 359 10.57 7.23 -1.00
CA VAL A 359 9.91 6.49 0.08
C VAL A 359 8.68 5.70 -0.39
N PRO A 360 7.84 6.19 -1.33
CA PRO A 360 6.72 5.43 -1.86
C PRO A 360 7.10 4.08 -2.46
N VAL A 361 8.33 3.91 -2.99
CA VAL A 361 8.83 2.63 -3.50
C VAL A 361 8.99 1.61 -2.37
N ALA A 362 9.48 2.02 -1.19
CA ALA A 362 9.60 1.16 -0.03
C ALA A 362 8.21 0.78 0.53
N VAL A 363 7.28 1.73 0.61
CA VAL A 363 5.89 1.48 1.02
C VAL A 363 5.23 0.47 0.08
N LEU A 364 5.33 0.68 -1.24
CA LEU A 364 4.78 -0.23 -2.23
C LEU A 364 5.44 -1.62 -2.15
N GLY A 365 6.75 -1.68 -1.97
CA GLY A 365 7.48 -2.93 -1.80
C GLY A 365 7.01 -3.75 -0.60
N LEU A 366 6.70 -3.11 0.53
CA LEU A 366 6.15 -3.78 1.73
C LEU A 366 4.73 -4.31 1.48
N ILE A 367 3.88 -3.52 0.84
CA ILE A 367 2.51 -3.95 0.49
C ILE A 367 2.57 -5.13 -0.50
N LEU A 368 3.42 -5.05 -1.53
CA LEU A 368 3.62 -6.13 -2.49
C LEU A 368 4.23 -7.39 -1.86
N ALA A 369 5.15 -7.27 -0.89
CA ALA A 369 5.69 -8.40 -0.14
C ALA A 369 4.58 -9.17 0.59
N PHE A 370 3.69 -8.45 1.27
CA PHE A 370 2.54 -9.06 1.93
C PHE A 370 1.60 -9.74 0.94
N MET A 371 1.30 -9.10 -0.19
CA MET A 371 0.42 -9.65 -1.23
C MET A 371 1.02 -10.87 -1.94
N ALA A 372 2.32 -10.83 -2.25
CA ALA A 372 2.98 -11.88 -3.02
C ALA A 372 3.17 -13.19 -2.25
N PHE A 373 3.30 -13.11 -0.91
CA PHE A 373 3.64 -14.27 -0.09
C PHE A 373 2.62 -14.59 1.00
N GLY A 374 1.57 -13.77 1.14
CA GLY A 374 0.47 -14.04 2.04
C GLY A 374 -0.36 -15.25 1.58
N LYS A 375 -0.85 -16.03 2.53
CA LYS A 375 -1.79 -17.14 2.24
C LYS A 375 -3.14 -16.68 1.71
N VAL A 376 -3.42 -15.39 1.81
CA VAL A 376 -4.63 -14.74 1.32
C VAL A 376 -4.22 -13.56 0.46
N LEU A 377 -4.74 -13.51 -0.76
CA LEU A 377 -4.69 -12.34 -1.63
C LEU A 377 -6.11 -12.02 -2.09
N SER A 378 -6.90 -11.51 -1.17
CA SER A 378 -8.25 -11.06 -1.50
C SER A 378 -8.20 -9.87 -2.48
N PRO A 379 -9.08 -9.80 -3.49
CA PRO A 379 -9.05 -8.76 -4.53
C PRO A 379 -9.00 -7.33 -3.98
N GLN A 380 -9.70 -7.06 -2.88
CA GLN A 380 -9.72 -5.76 -2.21
C GLN A 380 -8.36 -5.32 -1.65
N PHE A 381 -7.40 -6.23 -1.43
CA PHE A 381 -6.08 -5.85 -0.92
C PHE A 381 -5.32 -4.94 -1.90
N LEU A 382 -5.59 -5.08 -3.21
CA LEU A 382 -4.95 -4.25 -4.22
C LEU A 382 -5.34 -2.77 -4.09
N ILE A 383 -6.46 -2.44 -3.43
CA ILE A 383 -6.87 -1.06 -3.15
C ILE A 383 -5.82 -0.33 -2.28
N TRP A 384 -5.17 -1.04 -1.35
CA TRP A 384 -4.20 -0.43 -0.42
C TRP A 384 -2.95 0.08 -1.11
N MET A 385 -2.58 -0.49 -2.26
CA MET A 385 -1.39 -0.04 -2.98
C MET A 385 -1.63 1.19 -3.84
N ILE A 386 -2.89 1.57 -4.15
CA ILE A 386 -3.23 2.63 -5.09
C ILE A 386 -2.51 3.95 -4.77
N PRO A 387 -2.49 4.47 -3.52
CA PRO A 387 -1.78 5.70 -3.20
C PRO A 387 -0.28 5.65 -3.51
N ALA A 388 0.36 4.53 -3.18
CA ALA A 388 1.79 4.34 -3.45
C ALA A 388 2.06 4.18 -4.96
N VAL A 389 1.24 3.41 -5.69
CA VAL A 389 1.33 3.24 -7.15
C VAL A 389 1.22 4.59 -7.86
N ALA A 390 0.26 5.42 -7.46
CA ALA A 390 0.05 6.74 -8.05
C ALA A 390 1.28 7.67 -7.93
N LEU A 391 2.05 7.55 -6.84
CA LEU A 391 3.30 8.27 -6.67
C LEU A 391 4.47 7.60 -7.40
N VAL A 392 4.55 6.28 -7.35
CA VAL A 392 5.67 5.50 -7.91
C VAL A 392 5.69 5.54 -9.44
N VAL A 393 4.53 5.50 -10.10
CA VAL A 393 4.44 5.45 -11.58
C VAL A 393 5.06 6.66 -12.26
N ILE A 394 5.15 7.80 -11.56
CA ILE A 394 5.73 9.05 -12.08
C ILE A 394 7.20 8.88 -12.44
N GLU A 395 7.96 8.16 -11.63
CA GLU A 395 9.42 7.98 -11.81
C GLU A 395 9.80 6.53 -12.13
N ARG A 396 8.98 5.56 -11.75
CA ARG A 396 9.22 4.12 -11.93
C ARG A 396 8.09 3.51 -12.77
N ARG A 397 8.02 3.94 -14.04
CA ARG A 397 6.92 3.61 -14.95
C ARG A 397 6.64 2.11 -15.07
N VAL A 398 7.68 1.28 -15.15
CA VAL A 398 7.53 -0.18 -15.26
C VAL A 398 6.86 -0.75 -14.00
N LEU A 399 7.34 -0.39 -12.81
CA LEU A 399 6.75 -0.83 -11.56
C LEU A 399 5.29 -0.38 -11.45
N GLY A 400 5.00 0.89 -11.77
CA GLY A 400 3.64 1.40 -11.79
C GLY A 400 2.74 0.67 -12.77
N ALA A 401 3.22 0.41 -14.01
CA ALA A 401 2.47 -0.30 -15.04
C ALA A 401 2.15 -1.75 -14.63
N LEU A 402 3.11 -2.47 -14.03
CA LEU A 402 2.87 -3.82 -13.51
C LEU A 402 1.76 -3.83 -12.44
N CYS A 403 1.76 -2.86 -11.53
CA CYS A 403 0.72 -2.74 -10.52
C CYS A 403 -0.64 -2.38 -11.12
N LEU A 404 -0.69 -1.45 -12.08
CA LEU A 404 -1.94 -1.08 -12.77
C LEU A 404 -2.50 -2.26 -13.58
N ALA A 405 -1.64 -3.02 -14.26
CA ALA A 405 -2.05 -4.25 -14.95
C ALA A 405 -2.59 -5.31 -13.97
N ALA A 406 -1.97 -5.47 -12.80
CA ALA A 406 -2.47 -6.39 -11.76
C ALA A 406 -3.85 -5.95 -11.24
N LEU A 407 -4.10 -4.65 -11.04
CA LEU A 407 -5.42 -4.10 -10.69
C LEU A 407 -6.46 -4.45 -11.76
N PHE A 408 -6.15 -4.17 -13.02
CA PHE A 408 -7.05 -4.42 -14.14
C PHE A 408 -7.40 -5.91 -14.29
N LEU A 409 -6.39 -6.80 -14.23
CA LEU A 409 -6.63 -8.25 -14.31
C LEU A 409 -7.39 -8.77 -13.07
N THR A 410 -7.20 -8.16 -11.91
CA THR A 410 -7.99 -8.51 -10.73
C THR A 410 -9.46 -8.19 -10.94
N GLN A 411 -9.78 -7.05 -11.55
CA GLN A 411 -11.13 -6.68 -11.94
C GLN A 411 -11.75 -7.65 -12.93
N LEU A 412 -11.00 -8.07 -13.96
CA LEU A 412 -11.49 -9.06 -14.92
C LEU A 412 -11.82 -10.40 -14.25
N MET A 413 -11.00 -10.82 -13.32
CA MET A 413 -11.24 -12.06 -12.58
C MET A 413 -12.36 -11.89 -11.55
N PHE A 414 -12.32 -10.85 -10.73
CA PHE A 414 -13.29 -10.60 -9.66
C PHE A 414 -13.94 -9.21 -9.85
N PRO A 415 -15.27 -9.11 -9.94
CA PRO A 415 -16.23 -10.20 -9.73
C PRO A 415 -16.58 -11.00 -11.00
N PHE A 416 -16.17 -10.56 -12.19
CA PHE A 416 -16.76 -11.02 -13.45
C PHE A 416 -16.59 -12.52 -13.74
N HIS A 417 -15.38 -13.08 -13.52
CA HIS A 417 -15.06 -14.49 -13.78
C HIS A 417 -14.83 -15.30 -12.51
N TYR A 418 -15.26 -14.78 -11.37
CA TYR A 418 -14.99 -15.43 -10.10
C TYR A 418 -15.64 -16.82 -10.00
N TRP A 419 -16.87 -16.92 -10.48
CA TRP A 419 -17.63 -18.16 -10.48
C TRP A 419 -17.02 -19.24 -11.38
N ASP A 420 -16.31 -18.86 -12.44
CA ASP A 420 -15.61 -19.79 -13.30
C ASP A 420 -14.43 -20.48 -12.59
N LEU A 421 -13.85 -19.83 -11.56
CA LEU A 421 -12.83 -20.44 -10.70
C LEU A 421 -13.45 -21.43 -9.71
N VAL A 422 -14.69 -21.19 -9.28
CA VAL A 422 -15.32 -21.89 -8.16
C VAL A 422 -16.24 -23.04 -8.64
N GLU A 423 -16.38 -23.23 -9.96
CA GLU A 423 -17.21 -24.28 -10.59
C GLU A 423 -18.68 -24.28 -10.14
N PHE A 424 -19.29 -23.09 -10.00
CA PHE A 424 -20.73 -23.01 -9.87
C PHE A 424 -21.42 -23.31 -11.21
N THR A 425 -22.57 -23.95 -11.13
CA THR A 425 -23.36 -24.37 -12.30
C THR A 425 -23.66 -23.21 -13.26
N PRO A 426 -23.72 -23.45 -14.59
CA PRO A 426 -23.91 -22.43 -15.61
C PRO A 426 -25.09 -21.48 -15.40
N ASP A 427 -26.11 -21.91 -14.67
CA ASP A 427 -27.30 -21.11 -14.38
C ASP A 427 -27.09 -19.98 -13.38
N GLN A 428 -25.97 -19.94 -12.70
CA GLN A 428 -25.58 -18.86 -11.78
C GLN A 428 -24.63 -17.84 -12.41
N ARG A 429 -24.49 -17.81 -13.72
CA ARG A 429 -23.74 -16.78 -14.43
C ARG A 429 -24.36 -15.42 -14.14
N VAL A 430 -23.55 -14.55 -13.57
CA VAL A 430 -23.96 -13.23 -13.14
C VAL A 430 -24.53 -12.45 -14.34
N ALA A 431 -25.76 -11.98 -14.23
CA ALA A 431 -26.39 -11.14 -15.24
C ALA A 431 -25.64 -9.81 -15.32
N GLY A 432 -25.06 -9.47 -16.48
CA GLY A 432 -24.35 -8.18 -16.67
C GLY A 432 -23.11 -8.26 -17.56
N TRP A 433 -22.73 -9.45 -17.98
CA TRP A 433 -21.59 -9.71 -18.87
C TRP A 433 -21.66 -9.02 -20.24
N TRP A 434 -22.86 -8.68 -20.68
CA TRP A 434 -23.13 -8.10 -21.99
C TRP A 434 -22.44 -6.74 -22.24
N GLU A 435 -22.12 -5.99 -21.17
CA GLU A 435 -21.45 -4.69 -21.26
C GLU A 435 -19.99 -4.80 -21.71
N PHE A 436 -19.36 -5.96 -21.52
CA PHE A 436 -17.98 -6.26 -21.93
C PHE A 436 -17.85 -7.21 -23.10
N ARG A 437 -18.95 -7.56 -23.76
CA ARG A 437 -18.92 -8.46 -24.93
C ARG A 437 -17.85 -8.09 -25.98
N TRP A 438 -17.59 -6.83 -26.17
CA TRP A 438 -16.57 -6.38 -27.12
C TRP A 438 -15.15 -6.77 -26.70
N ALA A 439 -14.79 -6.62 -25.43
CA ALA A 439 -13.50 -7.03 -24.92
C ALA A 439 -13.35 -8.55 -24.90
N PHE A 440 -14.39 -9.25 -24.51
CA PHE A 440 -14.42 -10.72 -24.51
C PHE A 440 -14.47 -11.30 -25.92
N SER A 441 -15.17 -10.68 -26.87
CA SER A 441 -15.16 -11.13 -28.24
C SER A 441 -13.78 -11.03 -28.90
N ILE A 442 -12.93 -10.11 -28.45
CA ILE A 442 -11.53 -10.03 -28.88
C ILE A 442 -10.73 -11.19 -28.27
N LEU A 443 -10.95 -11.50 -26.99
CA LEU A 443 -10.23 -12.57 -26.31
C LEU A 443 -10.69 -13.96 -26.77
N ASP A 444 -11.99 -14.15 -27.03
CA ASP A 444 -12.54 -15.38 -27.64
C ASP A 444 -11.93 -15.60 -29.05
N ARG A 445 -11.77 -14.53 -29.84
CA ARG A 445 -11.10 -14.61 -31.17
C ARG A 445 -9.61 -14.96 -31.04
N LEU A 446 -9.00 -14.72 -29.89
CA LEU A 446 -7.62 -15.10 -29.59
C LEU A 446 -7.51 -16.51 -29.00
N GLY A 447 -8.60 -17.27 -28.92
CA GLY A 447 -8.63 -18.67 -28.49
C GLY A 447 -8.56 -18.87 -26.97
N PHE A 448 -8.94 -17.86 -26.18
CA PHE A 448 -9.02 -17.97 -24.73
C PHE A 448 -10.39 -18.54 -24.33
N GLU A 449 -10.61 -19.83 -24.53
CA GLU A 449 -11.84 -20.52 -24.14
C GLU A 449 -11.79 -21.04 -22.70
N SER A 450 -12.91 -21.41 -22.16
CA SER A 450 -13.29 -22.08 -20.90
C SER A 450 -12.38 -22.08 -19.65
N LEU A 451 -11.08 -21.84 -19.72
CA LEU A 451 -10.13 -21.72 -18.60
C LEU A 451 -9.64 -20.27 -18.37
N TYR A 452 -10.35 -19.33 -18.94
CA TYR A 452 -9.98 -17.91 -18.93
C TYR A 452 -9.70 -17.34 -17.55
N ALA A 453 -10.57 -17.60 -16.58
CA ALA A 453 -10.39 -17.09 -15.21
C ALA A 453 -9.10 -17.58 -14.55
N ALA A 454 -8.75 -18.87 -14.74
CA ALA A 454 -7.50 -19.43 -14.23
C ALA A 454 -6.26 -18.82 -14.92
N GLN A 455 -6.32 -18.59 -16.23
CA GLN A 455 -5.25 -17.92 -16.99
C GLN A 455 -5.04 -16.49 -16.51
N VAL A 456 -6.13 -15.71 -16.39
CA VAL A 456 -6.08 -14.33 -15.87
C VAL A 456 -5.51 -14.30 -14.46
N LEU A 457 -5.92 -15.23 -13.60
CA LEU A 457 -5.41 -15.37 -12.24
C LEU A 457 -3.90 -15.63 -12.22
N VAL A 458 -3.42 -16.58 -13.03
CA VAL A 458 -1.98 -16.90 -13.14
C VAL A 458 -1.20 -15.66 -13.59
N VAL A 459 -1.64 -14.99 -14.67
CA VAL A 459 -0.96 -13.79 -15.18
C VAL A 459 -0.96 -12.67 -14.13
N ARG A 460 -2.09 -12.42 -13.46
CA ARG A 460 -2.18 -11.42 -12.37
C ARG A 460 -1.21 -11.73 -11.25
N ASN A 461 -1.11 -12.99 -10.83
CA ASN A 461 -0.21 -13.42 -9.77
C ASN A 461 1.27 -13.23 -10.17
N LEU A 462 1.63 -13.56 -11.42
CA LEU A 462 2.96 -13.32 -11.96
C LEU A 462 3.29 -11.83 -12.03
N LEU A 463 2.32 -10.96 -12.37
CA LEU A 463 2.51 -9.51 -12.35
C LEU A 463 2.76 -8.98 -10.93
N VAL A 464 2.09 -9.51 -9.91
CA VAL A 464 2.34 -9.16 -8.50
C VAL A 464 3.76 -9.55 -8.08
N LEU A 465 4.22 -10.76 -8.45
CA LEU A 465 5.60 -11.20 -8.21
C LEU A 465 6.62 -10.33 -8.96
N ALA A 466 6.35 -10.02 -10.24
CA ALA A 466 7.21 -9.16 -11.05
C ALA A 466 7.28 -7.74 -10.48
N ALA A 467 6.15 -7.19 -10.03
CA ALA A 467 6.10 -5.89 -9.36
C ALA A 467 6.90 -5.89 -8.06
N PHE A 468 6.79 -6.94 -7.24
CA PHE A 468 7.61 -7.10 -6.03
C PHE A 468 9.11 -7.15 -6.37
N GLY A 469 9.52 -7.99 -7.33
CA GLY A 469 10.91 -8.05 -7.80
C GLY A 469 11.40 -6.70 -8.34
N CYS A 470 10.57 -5.99 -9.08
CA CYS A 470 10.87 -4.65 -9.59
C CYS A 470 11.03 -3.61 -8.46
N ALA A 471 10.21 -3.70 -7.40
CA ALA A 471 10.34 -2.84 -6.23
C ALA A 471 11.65 -3.10 -5.48
N LEU A 472 12.02 -4.37 -5.27
CA LEU A 472 13.32 -4.74 -4.68
C LEU A 472 14.49 -4.22 -5.53
N TRP A 473 14.42 -4.42 -6.84
CA TRP A 473 15.44 -3.94 -7.78
C TRP A 473 15.54 -2.40 -7.76
N ALA A 474 14.41 -1.70 -7.72
CA ALA A 474 14.37 -0.25 -7.63
C ALA A 474 15.03 0.25 -6.34
N LEU A 475 14.77 -0.37 -5.18
CA LEU A 475 15.42 -0.05 -3.91
C LEU A 475 16.92 -0.36 -3.93
N TRP A 476 17.31 -1.49 -4.52
CA TRP A 476 18.71 -1.89 -4.62
C TRP A 476 19.52 -0.92 -5.49
N ARG A 477 18.93 -0.42 -6.59
CA ARG A 477 19.54 0.54 -7.54
C ARG A 477 19.56 1.98 -7.04
N LEU A 478 18.93 2.30 -5.90
CA LEU A 478 19.05 3.65 -5.34
C LEU A 478 20.53 3.98 -5.11
N PRO A 479 20.99 5.19 -5.47
CA PRO A 479 22.37 5.57 -5.22
C PRO A 479 22.67 5.47 -3.71
N ALA A 480 23.88 5.02 -3.36
CA ALA A 480 24.36 5.23 -2.01
C ALA A 480 24.46 6.75 -1.79
N ALA A 481 23.95 7.25 -0.67
CA ALA A 481 24.15 8.66 -0.35
C ALA A 481 25.66 8.92 -0.39
N LEU A 482 26.06 9.92 -1.15
CA LEU A 482 27.43 10.42 -1.10
C LEU A 482 27.70 10.74 0.39
N ARG A 483 28.71 10.12 0.99
CA ARG A 483 29.19 10.53 2.31
C ARG A 483 29.55 12.00 2.14
N ARG A 484 28.81 12.91 2.78
CA ARG A 484 29.25 14.29 2.92
C ARG A 484 30.58 14.19 3.62
N ASP A 485 31.59 14.76 2.99
CA ASP A 485 32.87 14.97 3.64
C ASP A 485 32.58 15.77 4.93
N PRO A 486 32.99 15.29 6.12
CA PRO A 486 32.74 16.03 7.36
C PRO A 486 33.27 17.46 7.34
N ASP A 487 34.20 17.74 6.43
CA ASP A 487 34.88 19.01 6.28
C ASP A 487 34.27 19.96 5.23
N GLU A 488 33.18 19.56 4.56
CA GLU A 488 32.47 20.43 3.62
C GLU A 488 31.59 21.41 4.41
N PRO A 489 31.89 22.74 4.35
CA PRO A 489 31.11 23.73 5.10
C PRO A 489 29.63 23.68 4.67
N ALA A 490 28.74 23.71 5.65
CA ALA A 490 27.28 23.77 5.45
C ALA A 490 26.91 25.13 4.79
N GLY A 491 27.13 25.20 3.50
CA GLY A 491 26.93 26.38 2.68
C GLY A 491 26.04 26.07 1.50
N LEU A 492 24.87 26.69 1.49
CA LEU A 492 24.02 26.98 0.34
C LEU A 492 23.22 25.80 -0.25
N LEU A 493 22.05 25.54 0.35
CA LEU A 493 20.80 25.28 -0.40
C LEU A 493 19.62 25.98 0.30
#